data_c5f9d449b2178e56190462d853094d45
#
_entry.id   c5f9d449b2178e56190462d853094d45
#
_cell.length_a   1.000
_cell.length_b   1.000
_cell.length_c   1.000
_cell.angle_alpha   90.00
_cell.angle_beta   90.00
_cell.angle_gamma   90.00
#
_symmetry.space_group_name_H-M   'P 1'
#
loop_
_entity.id
_entity.type
_entity.pdbx_description
1 polymer ?
#
loop_
_entity_poly.entity_id
_entity_poly.type
_entity_poly.pdbx_seq_one_letter_code
_entity_poly.pdbx_strand_id
1 'polypeptide(L)'
;MTWAGLLIALVGALGYALGAALQQYEAVAEGASLKLVRRPRWWIGGAIGFAGACLHAVALSLAPLVVVQPISVATLVFAVPLAAFMYGRKPYRAEILGSLAVAVGLLWLMLLVPEHNVTPHLGNGAALGLLAVIGVIVLVTQVAAGRMSGAGRAIVLAIGAGVVTASVSTFVRVVGGGLEGDWGRLVHWFTLAVPVLLVCAVVLLQRSYAVGYFGIAYAGVQVIDPITSVLAGALLLGEPLPTAPGTAVPALLAAALTIGGTITLGRLAPDHTRPVVPANPAAPIEATAGSGSTVTAASDAS
;
A
#
# COMPACT_ATOMS: atom_id res chain seq x y z
N MET A 1 -23.60 8.48 18.79
CA MET A 1 -23.02 8.82 17.47
C MET A 1 -21.64 8.15 17.24
N THR A 2 -20.80 7.99 18.24
CA THR A 2 -19.46 7.36 18.14
C THR A 2 -19.47 5.91 17.62
N TRP A 3 -20.44 5.08 17.99
CA TRP A 3 -20.52 3.68 17.53
C TRP A 3 -20.79 3.55 16.03
N ALA A 4 -21.64 4.43 15.47
CA ALA A 4 -21.88 4.46 14.03
C ALA A 4 -20.61 4.86 13.26
N GLY A 5 -19.89 5.87 13.74
CA GLY A 5 -18.60 6.27 13.17
C GLY A 5 -17.55 5.15 13.20
N LEU A 6 -17.48 4.39 14.33
CA LEU A 6 -16.59 3.23 14.45
C LEU A 6 -16.92 2.12 13.45
N LEU A 7 -18.20 1.76 13.33
CA LEU A 7 -18.63 0.72 12.39
C LEU A 7 -18.35 1.14 10.94
N ILE A 8 -18.64 2.39 10.59
CA ILE A 8 -18.35 2.94 9.25
C ILE A 8 -16.84 2.95 8.98
N ALA A 9 -16.01 3.33 9.97
CA ALA A 9 -14.56 3.29 9.83
C ALA A 9 -14.05 1.85 9.60
N LEU A 10 -14.59 0.88 10.34
CA LEU A 10 -14.22 -0.53 10.19
C LEU A 10 -14.60 -1.08 8.81
N VAL A 11 -15.82 -0.80 8.34
CA VAL A 11 -16.27 -1.19 6.99
C VAL A 11 -15.41 -0.51 5.93
N GLY A 12 -15.07 0.77 6.13
CA GLY A 12 -14.15 1.52 5.26
C GLY A 12 -12.77 0.88 5.20
N ALA A 13 -12.20 0.51 6.35
CA ALA A 13 -10.89 -0.16 6.44
C ALA A 13 -10.90 -1.53 5.75
N LEU A 14 -11.95 -2.32 5.93
CA LEU A 14 -12.12 -3.61 5.24
C LEU A 14 -12.28 -3.41 3.72
N GLY A 15 -13.05 -2.43 3.28
CA GLY A 15 -13.20 -2.08 1.87
C GLY A 15 -11.87 -1.67 1.25
N TYR A 16 -11.09 -0.83 1.94
CA TYR A 16 -9.77 -0.42 1.48
C TYR A 16 -8.80 -1.62 1.37
N ALA A 17 -8.79 -2.48 2.38
CA ALA A 17 -7.97 -3.69 2.41
C ALA A 17 -8.33 -4.67 1.29
N LEU A 18 -9.64 -4.91 1.06
CA LEU A 18 -10.13 -5.78 0.00
C LEU A 18 -9.81 -5.19 -1.38
N GLY A 19 -9.98 -3.89 -1.56
CA GLY A 19 -9.62 -3.20 -2.79
C GLY A 19 -8.15 -3.37 -3.15
N ALA A 20 -7.25 -3.16 -2.16
CA ALA A 20 -5.82 -3.34 -2.33
C ALA A 20 -5.44 -4.80 -2.66
N ALA A 21 -6.04 -5.78 -1.97
CA ALA A 21 -5.80 -7.20 -2.22
C ALA A 21 -6.26 -7.63 -3.63
N LEU A 22 -7.44 -7.16 -4.09
CA LEU A 22 -7.94 -7.40 -5.45
C LEU A 22 -7.01 -6.80 -6.51
N GLN A 23 -6.59 -5.56 -6.31
CA GLN A 23 -5.67 -4.90 -7.25
C GLN A 23 -4.31 -5.60 -7.29
N GLN A 24 -3.80 -6.05 -6.15
CA GLN A 24 -2.56 -6.82 -6.09
C GLN A 24 -2.69 -8.15 -6.83
N TYR A 25 -3.78 -8.89 -6.62
CA TYR A 25 -4.02 -10.16 -7.29
C TYR A 25 -3.96 -10.01 -8.82
N GLU A 26 -4.65 -9.02 -9.38
CA GLU A 26 -4.64 -8.74 -10.81
C GLU A 26 -3.26 -8.21 -11.30
N ALA A 27 -2.57 -7.40 -10.48
CA ALA A 27 -1.25 -6.87 -10.83
C ALA A 27 -0.19 -7.98 -10.90
N VAL A 28 -0.28 -9.01 -10.06
CA VAL A 28 0.60 -10.19 -10.14
C VAL A 28 0.31 -11.02 -11.39
N ALA A 29 -0.97 -11.19 -11.73
CA ALA A 29 -1.38 -12.00 -12.89
C ALA A 29 -1.00 -11.37 -14.24
N GLU A 30 -1.16 -10.04 -14.40
CA GLU A 30 -0.96 -9.34 -15.68
C GLU A 30 0.36 -8.56 -15.76
N GLY A 31 1.09 -8.49 -14.65
CA GLY A 31 2.15 -7.49 -14.47
C GLY A 31 1.57 -6.07 -14.41
N ALA A 32 2.39 -5.09 -14.06
CA ALA A 32 1.99 -3.68 -14.06
C ALA A 32 1.99 -3.10 -15.49
N SER A 33 1.17 -3.65 -16.36
CA SER A 33 1.07 -3.28 -17.78
C SER A 33 -0.27 -2.62 -18.09
N LEU A 34 -0.39 -1.99 -19.26
CA LEU A 34 -1.65 -1.42 -19.73
C LEU A 34 -2.79 -2.45 -19.87
N LYS A 35 -2.46 -3.76 -19.91
CA LYS A 35 -3.46 -4.83 -19.90
C LYS A 35 -4.27 -4.84 -18.60
N LEU A 36 -3.67 -4.40 -17.49
CA LEU A 36 -4.31 -4.31 -16.18
C LEU A 36 -5.57 -3.42 -16.23
N VAL A 37 -5.52 -2.31 -16.99
CA VAL A 37 -6.67 -1.39 -17.16
C VAL A 37 -7.86 -2.07 -17.87
N ARG A 38 -7.64 -3.17 -18.60
CA ARG A 38 -8.70 -3.93 -19.26
C ARG A 38 -9.34 -5.00 -18.36
N ARG A 39 -8.81 -5.20 -17.15
CA ARG A 39 -9.32 -6.18 -16.19
C ARG A 39 -10.45 -5.61 -15.34
N PRO A 40 -11.70 -6.08 -15.47
CA PRO A 40 -12.82 -5.55 -14.67
C PRO A 40 -12.59 -5.67 -13.16
N ARG A 41 -11.99 -6.78 -12.69
CA ARG A 41 -11.68 -7.00 -11.27
C ARG A 41 -10.74 -5.95 -10.69
N TRP A 42 -9.79 -5.44 -11.50
CA TRP A 42 -8.90 -4.36 -11.08
C TRP A 42 -9.69 -3.08 -10.78
N TRP A 43 -10.65 -2.74 -11.65
CA TRP A 43 -11.54 -1.59 -11.45
C TRP A 43 -12.49 -1.79 -10.26
N ILE A 44 -13.00 -3.03 -10.09
CA ILE A 44 -13.81 -3.38 -8.91
C ILE A 44 -12.99 -3.17 -7.65
N GLY A 45 -11.72 -3.62 -7.62
CA GLY A 45 -10.81 -3.38 -6.51
C GLY A 45 -10.59 -1.89 -6.24
N GLY A 46 -10.37 -1.10 -7.31
CA GLY A 46 -10.26 0.36 -7.22
C GLY A 46 -11.52 1.02 -6.68
N ALA A 47 -12.69 0.63 -7.18
CA ALA A 47 -13.98 1.16 -6.73
C ALA A 47 -14.28 0.81 -5.26
N ILE A 48 -14.00 -0.42 -4.83
CA ILE A 48 -14.16 -0.85 -3.43
C ILE A 48 -13.19 -0.07 -2.53
N GLY A 49 -11.93 0.08 -2.95
CA GLY A 49 -10.94 0.88 -2.21
C GLY A 49 -11.35 2.35 -2.09
N PHE A 50 -11.85 2.95 -3.18
CA PHE A 50 -12.35 4.31 -3.18
C PHE A 50 -13.59 4.47 -2.28
N ALA A 51 -14.54 3.53 -2.35
CA ALA A 51 -15.68 3.52 -1.43
C ALA A 51 -15.24 3.41 0.02
N GLY A 52 -14.21 2.60 0.32
CA GLY A 52 -13.58 2.52 1.63
C GLY A 52 -13.02 3.87 2.09
N ALA A 53 -12.34 4.60 1.21
CA ALA A 53 -11.83 5.95 1.50
C ALA A 53 -12.97 6.95 1.78
N CYS A 54 -14.05 6.90 1.01
CA CYS A 54 -15.23 7.73 1.26
C CYS A 54 -15.88 7.41 2.61
N LEU A 55 -16.03 6.13 2.95
CA LEU A 55 -16.54 5.71 4.27
C LEU A 55 -15.64 6.17 5.40
N HIS A 56 -14.33 6.14 5.22
CA HIS A 56 -13.39 6.67 6.20
C HIS A 56 -13.59 8.18 6.41
N ALA A 57 -13.77 8.95 5.34
CA ALA A 57 -14.06 10.38 5.44
C ALA A 57 -15.39 10.65 6.17
N VAL A 58 -16.44 9.85 5.90
CA VAL A 58 -17.70 9.90 6.64
C VAL A 58 -17.52 9.55 8.12
N ALA A 59 -16.69 8.54 8.41
CA ALA A 59 -16.41 8.16 9.81
C ALA A 59 -15.78 9.30 10.60
N LEU A 60 -14.88 10.07 9.98
CA LEU A 60 -14.24 11.24 10.57
C LEU A 60 -15.22 12.38 10.89
N SER A 61 -16.34 12.48 10.20
CA SER A 61 -17.40 13.43 10.53
C SER A 61 -18.31 12.98 11.68
N LEU A 62 -18.30 11.66 12.01
CA LEU A 62 -19.17 11.06 13.01
C LEU A 62 -18.47 10.67 14.33
N ALA A 63 -17.14 10.58 14.31
CA ALA A 63 -16.34 10.19 15.46
C ALA A 63 -15.01 10.96 15.52
N PRO A 64 -14.45 11.18 16.73
CA PRO A 64 -13.18 11.86 16.89
C PRO A 64 -12.03 11.16 16.15
N LEU A 65 -11.08 11.95 15.65
CA LEU A 65 -9.91 11.46 14.91
C LEU A 65 -9.13 10.40 15.69
N VAL A 66 -8.92 10.60 16.98
CA VAL A 66 -8.23 9.66 17.90
C VAL A 66 -8.84 8.25 17.88
N VAL A 67 -10.13 8.14 17.57
CA VAL A 67 -10.85 6.86 17.53
C VAL A 67 -10.82 6.26 16.12
N VAL A 68 -10.86 7.08 15.07
CA VAL A 68 -10.90 6.63 13.68
C VAL A 68 -9.51 6.27 13.15
N GLN A 69 -8.48 6.97 13.57
CA GLN A 69 -7.08 6.75 13.16
C GLN A 69 -6.58 5.30 13.40
N PRO A 70 -6.78 4.68 14.59
CA PRO A 70 -6.40 3.29 14.82
C PRO A 70 -7.00 2.32 13.82
N ILE A 71 -8.25 2.58 13.41
CA ILE A 71 -8.98 1.71 12.49
C ILE A 71 -8.41 1.82 11.08
N SER A 72 -8.00 3.02 10.64
CA SER A 72 -7.36 3.19 9.33
C SER A 72 -6.03 2.45 9.23
N VAL A 73 -5.23 2.46 10.29
CA VAL A 73 -3.97 1.73 10.35
C VAL A 73 -4.20 0.21 10.37
N ALA A 74 -5.31 -0.26 10.94
CA ALA A 74 -5.69 -1.66 10.93
C ALA A 74 -5.96 -2.23 9.53
N THR A 75 -6.07 -1.39 8.48
CA THR A 75 -6.23 -1.85 7.09
C THR A 75 -5.14 -2.84 6.68
N LEU A 76 -3.91 -2.67 7.16
CA LEU A 76 -2.80 -3.59 6.89
C LEU A 76 -3.06 -4.98 7.49
N VAL A 77 -3.62 -5.03 8.69
CA VAL A 77 -3.94 -6.27 9.40
C VAL A 77 -5.04 -7.06 8.67
N PHE A 78 -5.92 -6.37 7.95
CA PHE A 78 -6.95 -7.00 7.11
C PHE A 78 -6.42 -7.34 5.71
N ALA A 79 -5.63 -6.45 5.09
CA ALA A 79 -5.20 -6.59 3.71
C ALA A 79 -4.32 -7.84 3.49
N VAL A 80 -3.39 -8.10 4.40
CA VAL A 80 -2.45 -9.23 4.28
C VAL A 80 -3.17 -10.59 4.36
N PRO A 81 -4.06 -10.87 5.33
CA PRO A 81 -4.86 -12.09 5.33
C PRO A 81 -5.81 -12.19 4.14
N LEU A 82 -6.45 -11.09 3.72
CA LEU A 82 -7.33 -11.10 2.55
C LEU A 82 -6.57 -11.49 1.28
N ALA A 83 -5.37 -10.95 1.07
CA ALA A 83 -4.52 -11.36 -0.04
C ALA A 83 -4.17 -12.85 0.04
N ALA A 84 -3.82 -13.38 1.22
CA ALA A 84 -3.52 -14.79 1.40
C ALA A 84 -4.73 -15.68 1.03
N PHE A 85 -5.93 -15.30 1.46
CA PHE A 85 -7.16 -16.02 1.11
C PHE A 85 -7.48 -15.99 -0.39
N MET A 86 -7.17 -14.90 -1.09
CA MET A 86 -7.36 -14.82 -2.54
C MET A 86 -6.47 -15.79 -3.30
N TYR A 87 -5.31 -16.15 -2.74
CA TYR A 87 -4.44 -17.21 -3.26
C TYR A 87 -4.79 -18.61 -2.71
N GLY A 88 -5.94 -18.77 -2.06
CA GLY A 88 -6.42 -20.07 -1.55
C GLY A 88 -5.58 -20.62 -0.38
N ARG A 89 -4.81 -19.78 0.29
CA ARG A 89 -3.95 -20.17 1.42
C ARG A 89 -4.37 -19.52 2.73
N LYS A 90 -3.99 -20.13 3.84
CA LYS A 90 -4.11 -19.50 5.15
C LYS A 90 -2.94 -18.53 5.35
N PRO A 91 -3.19 -17.36 6.00
CA PRO A 91 -2.12 -16.44 6.35
C PRO A 91 -1.15 -17.09 7.34
N TYR A 92 0.14 -16.82 7.19
CA TYR A 92 1.14 -17.26 8.14
C TYR A 92 1.07 -16.45 9.45
N ARG A 93 1.46 -17.04 10.57
CA ARG A 93 1.58 -16.30 11.82
C ARG A 93 2.51 -15.09 11.70
N ALA A 94 3.60 -15.23 10.95
CA ALA A 94 4.53 -14.13 10.71
C ALA A 94 3.90 -12.99 9.87
N GLU A 95 2.96 -13.27 8.96
CA GLU A 95 2.20 -12.24 8.24
C GLU A 95 1.30 -11.46 9.20
N ILE A 96 0.58 -12.16 10.07
CA ILE A 96 -0.32 -11.53 11.05
C ILE A 96 0.49 -10.71 12.06
N LEU A 97 1.55 -11.30 12.63
CA LEU A 97 2.39 -10.60 13.61
C LEU A 97 3.15 -9.42 12.99
N GLY A 98 3.66 -9.58 11.77
CA GLY A 98 4.33 -8.50 11.04
C GLY A 98 3.40 -7.34 10.73
N SER A 99 2.19 -7.60 10.21
CA SER A 99 1.20 -6.57 9.92
C SER A 99 0.68 -5.89 11.19
N LEU A 100 0.50 -6.65 12.28
CA LEU A 100 0.12 -6.10 13.58
C LEU A 100 1.23 -5.21 14.16
N ALA A 101 2.49 -5.63 14.06
CA ALA A 101 3.62 -4.83 14.52
C ALA A 101 3.73 -3.50 13.75
N VAL A 102 3.58 -3.52 12.43
CA VAL A 102 3.53 -2.29 11.62
C VAL A 102 2.37 -1.41 12.04
N ALA A 103 1.16 -1.99 12.19
CA ALA A 103 -0.02 -1.23 12.55
C ALA A 103 0.12 -0.58 13.94
N VAL A 104 0.58 -1.32 14.94
CA VAL A 104 0.79 -0.78 16.30
C VAL A 104 1.88 0.29 16.32
N GLY A 105 2.98 0.06 15.60
CA GLY A 105 4.08 1.02 15.51
C GLY A 105 3.65 2.32 14.81
N LEU A 106 2.92 2.24 13.69
CA LEU A 106 2.38 3.41 12.99
C LEU A 106 1.37 4.17 13.85
N LEU A 107 0.45 3.46 14.50
CA LEU A 107 -0.51 4.08 15.41
C LEU A 107 0.21 4.85 16.51
N TRP A 108 1.22 4.22 17.12
CA TRP A 108 2.01 4.87 18.17
C TRP A 108 2.73 6.12 17.65
N LEU A 109 3.34 6.06 16.46
CA LEU A 109 3.95 7.24 15.82
C LEU A 109 2.92 8.35 15.57
N MET A 110 1.73 8.00 15.08
CA MET A 110 0.67 8.97 14.83
C MET A 110 0.19 9.68 16.10
N LEU A 111 0.11 8.95 17.24
CA LEU A 111 -0.28 9.52 18.53
C LEU A 111 0.78 10.48 19.11
N LEU A 112 2.02 10.41 18.63
CA LEU A 112 3.09 11.34 19.04
C LEU A 112 3.12 12.64 18.23
N VAL A 113 2.43 12.67 17.06
CA VAL A 113 2.36 13.89 16.22
C VAL A 113 1.32 14.83 16.81
N PRO A 114 1.68 16.08 17.14
CA PRO A 114 0.72 17.05 17.66
C PRO A 114 -0.35 17.42 16.64
N GLU A 115 -1.59 17.62 17.08
CA GLU A 115 -2.66 18.14 16.22
C GLU A 115 -2.43 19.64 15.92
N HIS A 116 -2.63 20.04 14.67
CA HIS A 116 -2.48 21.42 14.23
C HIS A 116 -3.68 21.86 13.39
N ASN A 117 -4.22 23.03 13.76
CA ASN A 117 -5.33 23.70 13.08
C ASN A 117 -4.84 24.94 12.30
N VAL A 118 -3.70 24.83 11.61
CA VAL A 118 -3.21 25.94 10.78
C VAL A 118 -3.67 25.72 9.34
N THR A 119 -4.24 26.77 8.72
CA THR A 119 -4.57 26.73 7.29
C THR A 119 -3.27 26.59 6.49
N PRO A 120 -3.08 25.52 5.75
CA PRO A 120 -1.82 25.27 5.06
C PRO A 120 -1.65 26.23 3.89
N HIS A 121 -0.51 26.94 3.85
CA HIS A 121 -0.11 27.78 2.74
C HIS A 121 1.14 27.24 2.07
N LEU A 122 1.06 26.98 0.76
CA LEU A 122 2.17 26.51 -0.04
C LEU A 122 2.45 27.50 -1.16
N GLY A 123 3.64 28.13 -1.14
CA GLY A 123 4.07 29.01 -2.22
C GLY A 123 4.43 28.24 -3.49
N ASN A 124 4.29 28.88 -4.67
CA ASN A 124 4.59 28.26 -5.96
C ASN A 124 6.02 27.70 -6.04
N GLY A 125 7.02 28.42 -5.50
CA GLY A 125 8.40 27.96 -5.49
C GLY A 125 8.58 26.68 -4.66
N ALA A 126 7.97 26.62 -3.47
CA ALA A 126 8.01 25.43 -2.60
C ALA A 126 7.27 24.24 -3.25
N ALA A 127 6.14 24.48 -3.92
CA ALA A 127 5.40 23.46 -4.65
C ALA A 127 6.21 22.88 -5.82
N LEU A 128 6.88 23.73 -6.61
CA LEU A 128 7.77 23.29 -7.69
C LEU A 128 8.99 22.55 -7.13
N GLY A 129 9.57 23.01 -6.02
CA GLY A 129 10.64 22.31 -5.31
C GLY A 129 10.21 20.93 -4.85
N LEU A 130 9.01 20.80 -4.26
CA LEU A 130 8.42 19.51 -3.88
C LEU A 130 8.29 18.58 -5.09
N LEU A 131 7.71 19.06 -6.20
CA LEU A 131 7.57 18.25 -7.42
C LEU A 131 8.92 17.81 -7.99
N ALA A 132 9.93 18.68 -7.95
CA ALA A 132 11.28 18.31 -8.38
C ALA A 132 11.88 17.22 -7.49
N VAL A 133 11.78 17.34 -6.18
CA VAL A 133 12.24 16.30 -5.22
C VAL A 133 11.52 14.99 -5.44
N ILE A 134 10.19 15.01 -5.62
CA ILE A 134 9.39 13.82 -5.94
C ILE A 134 9.89 13.19 -7.24
N GLY A 135 10.08 14.00 -8.28
CA GLY A 135 10.58 13.52 -9.58
C GLY A 135 11.93 12.80 -9.44
N VAL A 136 12.85 13.36 -8.66
CA VAL A 136 14.14 12.73 -8.37
C VAL A 136 13.97 11.42 -7.60
N ILE A 137 13.13 11.39 -6.55
CA ILE A 137 12.90 10.18 -5.74
C ILE A 137 12.26 9.10 -6.63
N VAL A 138 11.26 9.45 -7.44
CA VAL A 138 10.63 8.51 -8.38
C VAL A 138 11.66 7.95 -9.36
N LEU A 139 12.51 8.79 -9.94
CA LEU A 139 13.57 8.35 -10.85
C LEU A 139 14.55 7.41 -10.16
N VAL A 140 15.04 7.79 -8.98
CA VAL A 140 15.98 6.97 -8.19
C VAL A 140 15.36 5.61 -7.83
N THR A 141 14.11 5.60 -7.35
CA THR A 141 13.42 4.35 -6.99
C THR A 141 13.18 3.47 -8.23
N GLN A 142 12.87 4.04 -9.41
CA GLN A 142 12.72 3.28 -10.64
C GLN A 142 14.07 2.66 -11.12
N VAL A 143 15.14 3.44 -11.07
CA VAL A 143 16.49 2.95 -11.44
C VAL A 143 16.96 1.88 -10.47
N ALA A 144 16.78 2.08 -9.17
CA ALA A 144 17.14 1.10 -8.15
C ALA A 144 16.31 -0.18 -8.28
N ALA A 145 15.00 -0.07 -8.48
CA ALA A 145 14.11 -1.22 -8.69
C ALA A 145 14.47 -2.02 -9.94
N GLY A 146 15.02 -1.38 -10.98
CA GLY A 146 15.54 -2.05 -12.18
C GLY A 146 16.75 -2.95 -11.92
N ARG A 147 17.48 -2.69 -10.82
CA ARG A 147 18.67 -3.47 -10.41
C ARG A 147 18.39 -4.48 -9.29
N MET A 148 17.15 -4.52 -8.78
CA MET A 148 16.74 -5.34 -7.66
C MET A 148 15.68 -6.36 -8.06
N SER A 149 15.53 -7.41 -7.25
CA SER A 149 14.53 -8.46 -7.43
C SER A 149 13.81 -8.74 -6.10
N GLY A 150 12.75 -9.52 -6.16
CA GLY A 150 12.02 -9.98 -4.98
C GLY A 150 11.55 -8.86 -4.06
N ALA A 151 11.58 -9.10 -2.76
CA ALA A 151 11.11 -8.16 -1.73
C ALA A 151 11.83 -6.80 -1.78
N GLY A 152 13.12 -6.78 -2.14
CA GLY A 152 13.89 -5.55 -2.28
C GLY A 152 13.33 -4.64 -3.39
N ARG A 153 12.95 -5.22 -4.54
CA ARG A 153 12.29 -4.47 -5.61
C ARG A 153 10.92 -3.96 -5.18
N ALA A 154 10.15 -4.80 -4.48
CA ALA A 154 8.81 -4.42 -4.02
C ALA A 154 8.86 -3.21 -3.06
N ILE A 155 9.75 -3.24 -2.06
CA ILE A 155 9.86 -2.14 -1.08
C ILE A 155 10.37 -0.84 -1.71
N VAL A 156 11.35 -0.90 -2.63
CA VAL A 156 11.87 0.31 -3.30
C VAL A 156 10.77 0.98 -4.14
N LEU A 157 9.95 0.20 -4.86
CA LEU A 157 8.80 0.73 -5.59
C LEU A 157 7.72 1.27 -4.64
N ALA A 158 7.51 0.61 -3.49
CA ALA A 158 6.57 1.06 -2.46
C ALA A 158 7.02 2.39 -1.82
N ILE A 159 8.33 2.61 -1.62
CA ILE A 159 8.88 3.89 -1.18
C ILE A 159 8.49 5.01 -2.16
N GLY A 160 8.73 4.80 -3.46
CA GLY A 160 8.32 5.76 -4.49
C GLY A 160 6.82 6.03 -4.47
N ALA A 161 6.00 4.98 -4.38
CA ALA A 161 4.54 5.11 -4.29
C ALA A 161 4.12 5.91 -3.04
N GLY A 162 4.66 5.59 -1.86
CA GLY A 162 4.35 6.27 -0.61
C GLY A 162 4.70 7.76 -0.62
N VAL A 163 5.87 8.13 -1.16
CA VAL A 163 6.27 9.54 -1.31
C VAL A 163 5.31 10.30 -2.23
N VAL A 164 4.92 9.71 -3.35
CA VAL A 164 3.97 10.36 -4.27
C VAL A 164 2.58 10.46 -3.64
N THR A 165 2.12 9.43 -2.91
CA THR A 165 0.83 9.45 -2.20
C THR A 165 0.80 10.56 -1.14
N ALA A 166 1.84 10.69 -0.33
CA ALA A 166 1.99 11.77 0.65
C ALA A 166 1.92 13.16 -0.01
N SER A 167 2.49 13.27 -1.19
CA SER A 167 2.48 14.52 -1.94
C SER A 167 1.08 14.85 -2.49
N VAL A 168 0.34 13.83 -2.95
CA VAL A 168 -1.10 13.99 -3.27
C VAL A 168 -1.84 14.55 -2.07
N SER A 169 -1.66 13.94 -0.88
CA SER A 169 -2.27 14.39 0.37
C SER A 169 -1.90 15.83 0.72
N THR A 170 -0.64 16.23 0.52
CA THR A 170 -0.15 17.60 0.75
C THR A 170 -0.88 18.59 -0.17
N PHE A 171 -0.93 18.35 -1.49
CA PHE A 171 -1.63 19.23 -2.42
C PHE A 171 -3.14 19.28 -2.15
N VAL A 172 -3.78 18.14 -1.83
CA VAL A 172 -5.20 18.08 -1.46
C VAL A 172 -5.48 18.92 -0.21
N ARG A 173 -4.63 18.87 0.81
CA ARG A 173 -4.75 19.69 2.03
C ARG A 173 -4.64 21.19 1.72
N VAL A 174 -3.69 21.58 0.87
CA VAL A 174 -3.49 23.00 0.49
C VAL A 174 -4.67 23.54 -0.32
N VAL A 175 -5.18 22.73 -1.27
CA VAL A 175 -6.36 23.09 -2.07
C VAL A 175 -7.61 23.10 -1.19
N GLY A 176 -7.81 22.04 -0.38
CA GLY A 176 -9.02 21.86 0.43
C GLY A 176 -9.10 22.82 1.62
N GLY A 177 -7.97 23.15 2.28
CA GLY A 177 -7.91 24.02 3.45
C GLY A 177 -8.26 25.50 3.16
N GLY A 178 -8.48 25.85 1.90
CA GLY A 178 -8.84 27.20 1.52
C GLY A 178 -10.19 27.34 0.84
N LEU A 179 -10.96 26.24 0.74
CA LEU A 179 -12.24 26.24 0.04
C LEU A 179 -13.40 26.92 0.81
N GLU A 180 -13.23 27.20 2.09
CA GLU A 180 -14.21 27.95 2.88
C GLU A 180 -14.31 29.40 2.38
N GLY A 181 -15.06 29.60 1.30
CA GLY A 181 -15.39 30.90 0.70
C GLY A 181 -14.64 31.29 -0.56
N ASP A 182 -13.61 30.56 -0.99
CA ASP A 182 -12.84 30.89 -2.21
C ASP A 182 -12.74 29.68 -3.18
N TRP A 183 -13.79 29.49 -3.98
CA TRP A 183 -13.84 28.46 -5.04
C TRP A 183 -12.81 28.71 -6.17
N GLY A 184 -12.22 29.89 -6.25
CA GLY A 184 -11.15 30.22 -7.21
C GLY A 184 -9.90 29.38 -7.01
N ARG A 185 -9.69 28.86 -5.81
CA ARG A 185 -8.57 27.93 -5.52
C ARG A 185 -8.64 26.61 -6.27
N LEU A 186 -9.83 26.15 -6.66
CA LEU A 186 -9.99 24.96 -7.51
C LEU A 186 -9.42 25.18 -8.93
N VAL A 187 -9.28 26.40 -9.37
CA VAL A 187 -8.71 26.75 -10.69
C VAL A 187 -7.18 26.90 -10.62
N HIS A 188 -6.60 26.79 -9.43
CA HIS A 188 -5.14 26.85 -9.28
C HIS A 188 -4.45 25.61 -9.86
N TRP A 189 -3.24 25.76 -10.41
CA TRP A 189 -2.49 24.65 -11.01
C TRP A 189 -2.20 23.50 -10.02
N PHE A 190 -2.25 23.72 -8.70
CA PHE A 190 -2.16 22.67 -7.69
C PHE A 190 -3.26 21.63 -7.85
N THR A 191 -4.47 22.05 -8.22
CA THR A 191 -5.58 21.13 -8.49
C THR A 191 -5.28 20.20 -9.66
N LEU A 192 -4.57 20.70 -10.69
CA LEU A 192 -4.12 19.87 -11.82
C LEU A 192 -2.97 18.92 -11.45
N ALA A 193 -2.15 19.30 -10.48
CA ALA A 193 -1.09 18.43 -9.98
C ALA A 193 -1.63 17.17 -9.28
N VAL A 194 -2.76 17.28 -8.58
CA VAL A 194 -3.38 16.16 -7.84
C VAL A 194 -3.66 14.94 -8.72
N PRO A 195 -4.43 15.02 -9.82
CA PRO A 195 -4.71 13.85 -10.66
C PRO A 195 -3.43 13.28 -11.32
N VAL A 196 -2.47 14.12 -11.68
CA VAL A 196 -1.20 13.66 -12.27
C VAL A 196 -0.41 12.85 -11.25
N LEU A 197 -0.26 13.37 -10.03
CA LEU A 197 0.41 12.65 -8.94
C LEU A 197 -0.35 11.39 -8.54
N LEU A 198 -1.68 11.42 -8.52
CA LEU A 198 -2.52 10.26 -8.22
C LEU A 198 -2.28 9.13 -9.23
N VAL A 199 -2.26 9.45 -10.53
CA VAL A 199 -1.94 8.46 -11.57
C VAL A 199 -0.53 7.91 -11.38
N CYS A 200 0.45 8.78 -11.08
CA CYS A 200 1.82 8.35 -10.80
C CYS A 200 1.87 7.41 -9.58
N ALA A 201 1.20 7.76 -8.48
CA ALA A 201 1.11 6.93 -7.27
C ALA A 201 0.51 5.56 -7.58
N VAL A 202 -0.62 5.51 -8.32
CA VAL A 202 -1.26 4.25 -8.73
C VAL A 202 -0.32 3.41 -9.58
N VAL A 203 0.35 3.98 -10.57
CA VAL A 203 1.31 3.24 -11.42
C VAL A 203 2.44 2.65 -10.59
N LEU A 204 3.04 3.43 -9.69
CA LEU A 204 4.12 2.96 -8.81
C LEU A 204 3.63 1.85 -7.86
N LEU A 205 2.46 2.02 -7.28
CA LEU A 205 1.82 1.05 -6.41
C LEU A 205 1.56 -0.26 -7.13
N GLN A 206 0.98 -0.22 -8.34
CA GLN A 206 0.72 -1.43 -9.13
C GLN A 206 2.03 -2.13 -9.55
N ARG A 207 3.10 -1.37 -9.84
CA ARG A 207 4.42 -1.96 -10.10
C ARG A 207 5.01 -2.64 -8.87
N SER A 208 4.80 -2.09 -7.66
CA SER A 208 5.20 -2.73 -6.41
C SER A 208 4.40 -4.02 -6.17
N TYR A 209 3.10 -3.99 -6.38
CA TYR A 209 2.21 -5.15 -6.21
C TYR A 209 2.52 -6.28 -7.19
N ALA A 210 2.83 -5.96 -8.45
CA ALA A 210 3.15 -6.94 -9.48
C ALA A 210 4.41 -7.77 -9.19
N VAL A 211 5.24 -7.35 -8.23
CA VAL A 211 6.41 -8.16 -7.78
C VAL A 211 5.96 -9.39 -6.98
N GLY A 212 4.74 -9.38 -6.40
CA GLY A 212 4.16 -10.52 -5.70
C GLY A 212 4.56 -10.65 -4.23
N TYR A 213 5.04 -9.59 -3.61
CA TYR A 213 5.34 -9.50 -2.17
C TYR A 213 4.42 -8.48 -1.50
N PHE A 214 3.11 -8.80 -1.46
CA PHE A 214 2.08 -7.86 -1.05
C PHE A 214 2.30 -7.27 0.35
N GLY A 215 2.63 -8.11 1.32
CA GLY A 215 2.80 -7.68 2.71
C GLY A 215 3.82 -6.54 2.86
N ILE A 216 5.02 -6.70 2.27
CA ILE A 216 6.05 -5.65 2.34
C ILE A 216 5.72 -4.46 1.45
N ALA A 217 5.11 -4.68 0.27
CA ALA A 217 4.71 -3.60 -0.64
C ALA A 217 3.66 -2.70 0.02
N TYR A 218 2.61 -3.29 0.58
CA TYR A 218 1.54 -2.55 1.25
C TYR A 218 2.02 -1.87 2.53
N ALA A 219 2.77 -2.60 3.39
CA ALA A 219 3.38 -2.02 4.59
C ALA A 219 4.32 -0.87 4.25
N GLY A 220 5.12 -0.99 3.20
CA GLY A 220 6.04 0.05 2.74
C GLY A 220 5.32 1.36 2.43
N VAL A 221 4.23 1.31 1.67
CA VAL A 221 3.43 2.51 1.37
C VAL A 221 2.82 3.08 2.66
N GLN A 222 2.23 2.24 3.50
CA GLN A 222 1.59 2.65 4.75
C GLN A 222 2.56 3.29 5.76
N VAL A 223 3.85 2.98 5.67
CA VAL A 223 4.91 3.57 6.50
C VAL A 223 5.46 4.85 5.88
N ILE A 224 5.75 4.83 4.59
CA ILE A 224 6.40 5.96 3.91
C ILE A 224 5.46 7.16 3.73
N ASP A 225 4.17 6.92 3.46
CA ASP A 225 3.17 7.97 3.30
C ASP A 225 3.11 8.90 4.56
N PRO A 226 2.83 8.42 5.77
CA PRO A 226 2.77 9.31 6.93
C PRO A 226 4.12 9.96 7.28
N ILE A 227 5.24 9.26 7.12
CA ILE A 227 6.57 9.84 7.35
C ILE A 227 6.79 11.00 6.40
N THR A 228 6.53 10.81 5.10
CA THR A 228 6.69 11.86 4.10
C THR A 228 5.70 12.99 4.31
N SER A 229 4.46 12.70 4.69
CA SER A 229 3.44 13.69 5.00
C SER A 229 3.82 14.59 6.19
N VAL A 230 4.36 13.99 7.27
CA VAL A 230 4.87 14.75 8.42
C VAL A 230 6.07 15.62 8.03
N LEU A 231 7.02 15.09 7.26
CA LEU A 231 8.16 15.86 6.78
C LEU A 231 7.74 17.00 5.86
N ALA A 232 6.81 16.75 4.94
CA ALA A 232 6.28 17.79 4.06
C ALA A 232 5.51 18.87 4.85
N GLY A 233 4.71 18.46 5.83
CA GLY A 233 4.02 19.37 6.76
C GLY A 233 5.01 20.27 7.50
N ALA A 234 6.05 19.70 8.08
CA ALA A 234 7.06 20.45 8.83
C ALA A 234 7.90 21.38 7.95
N LEU A 235 8.39 20.90 6.81
CA LEU A 235 9.33 21.64 5.97
C LEU A 235 8.65 22.68 5.07
N LEU A 236 7.42 22.41 4.62
CA LEU A 236 6.75 23.22 3.60
C LEU A 236 5.56 23.99 4.16
N LEU A 237 4.86 23.46 5.16
CA LEU A 237 3.66 24.06 5.72
C LEU A 237 3.89 24.68 7.11
N GLY A 238 5.11 24.57 7.66
CA GLY A 238 5.49 25.13 8.98
C GLY A 238 4.85 24.39 10.15
N GLU A 239 4.44 23.13 9.97
CA GLU A 239 3.88 22.31 11.04
C GLU A 239 4.99 21.89 12.03
N PRO A 240 4.80 21.95 13.35
CA PRO A 240 5.82 21.55 14.28
C PRO A 240 6.00 20.02 14.29
N LEU A 241 7.27 19.63 14.36
CA LEU A 241 7.65 18.24 14.60
C LEU A 241 7.40 17.84 16.06
N PRO A 242 7.18 16.55 16.35
CA PRO A 242 7.04 16.04 17.72
C PRO A 242 8.40 16.02 18.43
N THR A 243 8.91 17.23 18.79
CA THR A 243 10.22 17.41 19.44
C THR A 243 10.12 17.60 20.96
N ALA A 244 8.95 17.32 21.56
CA ALA A 244 8.76 17.48 22.99
C ALA A 244 9.75 16.59 23.78
N PRO A 245 10.30 17.08 24.92
CA PRO A 245 11.14 16.29 25.79
C PRO A 245 10.42 15.00 26.22
N GLY A 246 11.04 13.84 26.04
CA GLY A 246 10.45 12.54 26.40
C GLY A 246 9.75 11.80 25.24
N THR A 247 9.50 12.42 24.10
CA THR A 247 8.88 11.74 22.92
C THR A 247 9.89 10.92 22.11
N ALA A 248 11.18 11.20 22.22
CA ALA A 248 12.22 10.55 21.41
C ALA A 248 12.29 9.03 21.63
N VAL A 249 12.27 8.56 22.88
CA VAL A 249 12.33 7.13 23.20
C VAL A 249 11.08 6.41 22.71
N PRO A 250 9.84 6.86 23.01
CA PRO A 250 8.63 6.28 22.43
C PRO A 250 8.64 6.26 20.90
N ALA A 251 9.10 7.33 20.24
CA ALA A 251 9.19 7.40 18.79
C ALA A 251 10.17 6.38 18.20
N LEU A 252 11.35 6.19 18.83
CA LEU A 252 12.33 5.18 18.42
C LEU A 252 11.79 3.76 18.58
N LEU A 253 11.09 3.46 19.67
CA LEU A 253 10.47 2.16 19.89
C LEU A 253 9.36 1.88 18.87
N ALA A 254 8.51 2.85 18.60
CA ALA A 254 7.46 2.76 17.60
C ALA A 254 8.05 2.59 16.18
N ALA A 255 9.09 3.33 15.84
CA ALA A 255 9.81 3.17 14.57
C ALA A 255 10.47 1.79 14.46
N ALA A 256 11.14 1.31 15.51
CA ALA A 256 11.75 -0.01 15.54
C ALA A 256 10.71 -1.13 15.33
N LEU A 257 9.54 -1.01 15.98
CA LEU A 257 8.43 -1.95 15.82
C LEU A 257 7.90 -1.96 14.38
N THR A 258 7.69 -0.78 13.80
CA THR A 258 7.25 -0.60 12.41
C THR A 258 8.26 -1.20 11.41
N ILE A 259 9.54 -0.90 11.58
CA ILE A 259 10.61 -1.42 10.71
C ILE A 259 10.73 -2.94 10.87
N GLY A 260 10.72 -3.44 12.10
CA GLY A 260 10.80 -4.89 12.40
C GLY A 260 9.64 -5.67 11.77
N GLY A 261 8.42 -5.14 11.88
CA GLY A 261 7.23 -5.70 11.22
C GLY A 261 7.35 -5.71 9.69
N THR A 262 7.79 -4.61 9.09
CA THR A 262 8.01 -4.50 7.64
C THR A 262 9.08 -5.48 7.13
N ILE A 263 10.20 -5.63 7.87
CA ILE A 263 11.25 -6.61 7.55
C ILE A 263 10.69 -8.04 7.65
N THR A 264 9.87 -8.32 8.66
CA THR A 264 9.23 -9.64 8.83
C THR A 264 8.38 -9.98 7.62
N LEU A 265 7.55 -9.05 7.15
CA LEU A 265 6.73 -9.23 5.94
C LEU A 265 7.59 -9.43 4.68
N GLY A 266 8.74 -8.75 4.58
CA GLY A 266 9.65 -8.87 3.43
C GLY A 266 10.46 -10.18 3.37
N ARG A 267 10.57 -10.89 4.48
CA ARG A 267 11.27 -12.20 4.55
C ARG A 267 10.38 -13.38 4.15
N LEU A 268 9.09 -13.14 3.96
CA LEU A 268 8.16 -14.19 3.57
C LEU A 268 8.28 -14.51 2.08
N ALA A 269 7.89 -15.73 1.70
CA ALA A 269 7.87 -16.16 0.31
C ALA A 269 6.82 -15.35 -0.48
N PRO A 270 7.05 -15.13 -1.78
CA PRO A 270 6.09 -14.42 -2.63
C PRO A 270 4.75 -15.15 -2.69
N ASP A 271 3.67 -14.39 -2.81
CA ASP A 271 2.28 -14.87 -2.73
C ASP A 271 1.93 -15.92 -3.79
N HIS A 272 2.56 -15.86 -4.97
CA HIS A 272 2.26 -16.68 -6.15
C HIS A 272 3.09 -17.98 -6.30
N THR A 273 3.96 -18.31 -5.35
CA THR A 273 4.88 -19.47 -5.48
C THR A 273 4.28 -20.81 -5.10
N ARG A 274 2.99 -20.88 -4.72
CA ARG A 274 2.29 -22.16 -4.47
C ARG A 274 1.33 -22.49 -5.59
N PRO A 275 1.35 -23.74 -6.12
CA PRO A 275 0.36 -24.18 -7.09
C PRO A 275 -1.04 -24.03 -6.47
N VAL A 276 -1.94 -23.38 -7.19
CA VAL A 276 -3.37 -23.44 -6.89
C VAL A 276 -3.75 -24.89 -6.96
N VAL A 277 -4.02 -25.53 -5.84
CA VAL A 277 -4.61 -26.87 -5.83
C VAL A 277 -5.98 -26.70 -6.49
N PRO A 278 -6.24 -27.33 -7.65
CA PRO A 278 -7.56 -27.25 -8.27
C PRO A 278 -8.60 -27.75 -7.28
N ALA A 279 -9.69 -27.03 -7.13
CA ALA A 279 -10.82 -27.38 -6.26
C ALA A 279 -11.64 -28.57 -6.83
N ASN A 280 -10.97 -29.53 -7.49
CA ASN A 280 -11.61 -30.75 -7.99
C ASN A 280 -10.82 -31.99 -7.51
N PRO A 281 -11.19 -32.59 -6.37
CA PRO A 281 -10.57 -33.83 -5.90
C PRO A 281 -10.99 -35.08 -6.74
N ALA A 282 -11.68 -34.94 -7.88
CA ALA A 282 -12.22 -36.03 -8.69
C ALA A 282 -11.58 -36.14 -10.10
N ALA A 283 -10.40 -35.55 -10.35
CA ALA A 283 -9.68 -35.92 -11.57
C ALA A 283 -8.91 -37.22 -11.33
N PRO A 284 -9.16 -38.30 -12.10
CA PRO A 284 -8.40 -39.55 -11.99
C PRO A 284 -6.93 -39.26 -12.30
N ILE A 285 -6.04 -39.77 -11.44
CA ILE A 285 -4.61 -39.83 -11.73
C ILE A 285 -4.46 -40.73 -12.96
N GLU A 286 -4.29 -40.17 -14.15
CA GLU A 286 -3.80 -40.96 -15.29
C GLU A 286 -2.41 -41.46 -14.92
N ALA A 287 -2.39 -42.76 -14.59
CA ALA A 287 -1.16 -43.51 -14.45
C ALA A 287 -0.43 -43.48 -15.80
N THR A 288 0.68 -42.76 -15.86
CA THR A 288 1.63 -42.90 -16.95
C THR A 288 2.17 -44.33 -16.92
N ALA A 289 1.47 -45.20 -17.66
CA ALA A 289 1.97 -46.55 -17.96
C ALA A 289 3.25 -46.40 -18.77
N GLY A 290 4.33 -46.84 -18.16
CA GLY A 290 5.65 -46.85 -18.78
C GLY A 290 5.62 -47.66 -20.07
N SER A 291 6.06 -47.05 -21.18
CA SER A 291 6.44 -47.76 -22.38
C SER A 291 7.77 -48.50 -22.10
N GLY A 292 7.64 -49.79 -21.76
CA GLY A 292 8.76 -50.70 -21.76
C GLY A 292 9.25 -50.92 -23.18
N SER A 293 10.44 -50.43 -23.46
CA SER A 293 11.18 -50.79 -24.69
C SER A 293 11.65 -52.23 -24.60
N THR A 294 10.99 -53.12 -25.34
CA THR A 294 11.49 -54.47 -25.64
C THR A 294 12.65 -54.36 -26.63
N VAL A 295 13.85 -54.61 -26.12
CA VAL A 295 15.04 -54.88 -26.93
C VAL A 295 14.90 -56.28 -27.49
N THR A 296 14.63 -56.44 -28.77
CA THR A 296 14.79 -57.69 -29.51
C THR A 296 16.23 -57.81 -29.96
N ALA A 297 16.94 -58.77 -29.37
CA ALA A 297 18.20 -59.27 -29.87
C ALA A 297 17.97 -60.05 -31.15
N ALA A 298 18.58 -59.62 -32.26
CA ALA A 298 18.70 -60.43 -33.46
C ALA A 298 19.95 -61.28 -33.32
N SER A 299 19.76 -62.62 -33.31
CA SER A 299 20.79 -63.63 -33.40
C SER A 299 21.15 -63.82 -34.88
N ASP A 300 22.43 -63.77 -35.16
CA ASP A 300 23.05 -64.23 -36.40
C ASP A 300 22.84 -65.71 -36.63
N ALA A 301 22.60 -66.10 -37.85
CA ALA A 301 23.12 -67.34 -38.44
C ALA A 301 23.01 -67.30 -39.96
N SER A 302 24.20 -67.52 -40.59
CA SER A 302 24.54 -67.94 -41.94
C SER A 302 24.44 -66.97 -43.09
#